data_a86def12fc93bd36af644b5aa7dee75b
#
_entry.id   a86def12fc93bd36af644b5aa7dee75b
#
_cell.length_a   1.000
_cell.length_b   1.000
_cell.length_c   1.000
_cell.angle_alpha   90.00
_cell.angle_beta   90.00
_cell.angle_gamma   90.00
#
_symmetry.space_group_name_H-M   'P 1'
#
loop_
_entity.id
_entity.type
_entity.pdbx_description
1 polymer ?
#
loop_
_entity_poly.entity_id
_entity_poly.type
_entity_poly.pdbx_seq_one_letter_code
_entity_poly.pdbx_strand_id
1 'polypeptide(L)'
;VPNALPSAPAFGSPLPVEAAPEVLAFLARRRSASAVTLAGPAPSAEQIAELIRLAARVPDHGKLAPWRFVILEGAGKSAFAIKLEQLAKDRDDAAAVAKLVKLKTPPLAIAVIAAPRAAAIPEWEQLLSAGAVCATL
;
A
#
# COMPACT_ATOMS: atom_id res chain seq x y z
N VAL A 1 8.24 -17.35 -3.14
CA VAL A 1 8.90 -16.48 -4.12
C VAL A 1 10.33 -16.96 -4.27
N PRO A 2 10.77 -17.44 -5.43
CA PRO A 2 12.16 -17.81 -5.63
C PRO A 2 12.98 -16.52 -5.82
N ASN A 3 14.10 -16.47 -5.16
CA ASN A 3 15.13 -15.42 -5.13
C ASN A 3 14.72 -14.12 -4.43
N ALA A 4 15.59 -13.71 -3.49
CA ALA A 4 15.53 -12.38 -2.90
C ALA A 4 15.58 -11.32 -4.01
N LEU A 5 14.68 -10.35 -3.94
CA LEU A 5 14.68 -9.24 -4.88
C LEU A 5 15.97 -8.43 -4.75
N PRO A 6 16.51 -7.89 -5.86
CA PRO A 6 17.75 -7.14 -5.81
C PRO A 6 17.69 -5.96 -4.85
N SER A 7 18.80 -5.66 -4.21
CA SER A 7 18.95 -4.47 -3.39
C SER A 7 18.86 -3.21 -4.26
N ALA A 8 18.45 -2.11 -3.64
CA ALA A 8 18.47 -0.82 -4.31
C ALA A 8 19.92 -0.44 -4.68
N PRO A 9 20.17 0.15 -5.86
CA PRO A 9 21.48 0.70 -6.20
C PRO A 9 21.84 1.83 -5.21
N ALA A 10 23.13 2.01 -4.95
CA ALA A 10 23.60 3.09 -4.10
C ALA A 10 23.24 4.46 -4.73
N PHE A 11 23.02 5.45 -3.89
CA PHE A 11 22.74 6.81 -4.35
C PHE A 11 23.91 7.32 -5.24
N GLY A 12 23.56 7.87 -6.40
CA GLY A 12 24.55 8.38 -7.36
C GLY A 12 25.21 7.32 -8.25
N SER A 13 24.95 6.02 -8.05
CA SER A 13 25.44 5.01 -8.99
C SER A 13 24.67 5.06 -10.31
N PRO A 14 25.33 4.72 -11.45
CA PRO A 14 24.63 4.59 -12.73
C PRO A 14 23.47 3.60 -12.61
N LEU A 15 22.31 3.95 -13.16
CA LEU A 15 21.19 3.02 -13.26
C LEU A 15 21.38 2.15 -14.51
N PRO A 16 21.17 0.84 -14.42
CA PRO A 16 21.14 -0.01 -15.59
C PRO A 16 20.00 0.46 -16.53
N VAL A 17 20.33 0.65 -17.80
CA VAL A 17 19.36 0.96 -18.84
C VAL A 17 19.19 -0.30 -19.70
N GLU A 18 18.31 -1.17 -19.26
CA GLU A 18 18.01 -2.44 -19.93
C GLU A 18 16.54 -2.45 -20.37
N ALA A 19 16.29 -3.08 -21.52
CA ALA A 19 14.92 -3.29 -21.95
C ALA A 19 14.22 -4.29 -21.02
N ALA A 20 13.05 -3.92 -20.53
CA ALA A 20 12.23 -4.74 -19.61
C ALA A 20 10.81 -4.94 -20.17
N PRO A 21 10.66 -5.71 -21.26
CA PRO A 21 9.36 -5.91 -21.92
C PRO A 21 8.33 -6.57 -21.00
N GLU A 22 8.78 -7.39 -20.06
CA GLU A 22 7.92 -8.02 -19.06
C GLU A 22 7.27 -6.99 -18.11
N VAL A 23 7.96 -5.91 -17.77
CA VAL A 23 7.41 -4.80 -16.96
C VAL A 23 6.33 -4.07 -17.76
N LEU A 24 6.57 -3.78 -19.04
CA LEU A 24 5.56 -3.16 -19.90
C LEU A 24 4.33 -4.05 -20.06
N ALA A 25 4.54 -5.35 -20.26
CA ALA A 25 3.45 -6.33 -20.36
C ALA A 25 2.67 -6.46 -19.04
N PHE A 26 3.33 -6.39 -17.90
CA PHE A 26 2.68 -6.36 -16.58
C PHE A 26 1.82 -5.11 -16.44
N LEU A 27 2.37 -3.92 -16.69
CA LEU A 27 1.65 -2.65 -16.56
C LEU A 27 0.42 -2.58 -17.49
N ALA A 28 0.56 -3.09 -18.73
CA ALA A 28 -0.53 -3.13 -19.70
C ALA A 28 -1.70 -4.04 -19.26
N ARG A 29 -1.42 -5.12 -18.53
CA ARG A 29 -2.41 -6.11 -18.09
C ARG A 29 -2.92 -5.91 -16.67
N ARG A 30 -2.23 -5.10 -15.87
CA ARG A 30 -2.57 -4.89 -14.47
C ARG A 30 -4.00 -4.35 -14.30
N ARG A 31 -4.75 -4.96 -13.40
CA ARG A 31 -6.08 -4.50 -12.97
C ARG A 31 -6.15 -4.53 -11.45
N SER A 32 -6.96 -3.64 -10.88
CA SER A 32 -7.32 -3.73 -9.47
C SER A 32 -8.27 -4.92 -9.24
N ALA A 33 -7.91 -5.81 -8.33
CA ALA A 33 -8.80 -6.86 -7.88
C ALA A 33 -9.82 -6.29 -6.87
N SER A 34 -11.02 -6.87 -6.85
CA SER A 34 -11.97 -6.52 -5.80
C SER A 34 -11.50 -7.11 -4.46
N ALA A 35 -11.50 -6.30 -3.41
CA ALA A 35 -11.09 -6.76 -2.08
C ALA A 35 -11.90 -7.97 -1.58
N VAL A 36 -13.16 -8.10 -1.98
CA VAL A 36 -14.02 -9.22 -1.57
C VAL A 36 -13.71 -10.54 -2.28
N THR A 37 -12.85 -10.52 -3.30
CA THR A 37 -12.40 -11.73 -4.00
C THR A 37 -11.02 -12.22 -3.52
N LEU A 38 -10.39 -11.48 -2.60
CA LEU A 38 -9.07 -11.84 -2.06
C LEU A 38 -9.24 -12.88 -0.94
N ALA A 39 -8.60 -14.03 -1.14
CA ALA A 39 -8.63 -15.14 -0.20
C ALA A 39 -7.23 -15.44 0.35
N GLY A 40 -7.17 -16.21 1.44
CA GLY A 40 -5.91 -16.68 2.01
C GLY A 40 -5.11 -17.63 1.09
N PRO A 41 -3.83 -17.87 1.41
CA PRO A 41 -3.15 -17.34 2.60
C PRO A 41 -2.75 -15.87 2.46
N ALA A 42 -2.60 -15.15 3.61
CA ALA A 42 -1.96 -13.84 3.63
C ALA A 42 -0.46 -13.96 3.28
N PRO A 43 0.17 -12.91 2.75
CA PRO A 43 1.62 -12.84 2.64
C PRO A 43 2.30 -13.03 4.01
N SER A 44 3.49 -13.65 4.04
CA SER A 44 4.28 -13.75 5.26
C SER A 44 4.81 -12.37 5.70
N ALA A 45 5.32 -12.28 6.94
CA ALA A 45 5.90 -11.04 7.46
C ALA A 45 7.07 -10.56 6.58
N GLU A 46 7.90 -11.47 6.08
CA GLU A 46 9.02 -11.16 5.17
C GLU A 46 8.51 -10.65 3.82
N GLN A 47 7.46 -11.25 3.29
CA GLN A 47 6.83 -10.80 2.05
C GLN A 47 6.18 -9.42 2.21
N ILE A 48 5.53 -9.16 3.35
CA ILE A 48 4.97 -7.84 3.68
C ILE A 48 6.07 -6.79 3.76
N ALA A 49 7.17 -7.09 4.45
CA ALA A 49 8.31 -6.20 4.55
C ALA A 49 8.89 -5.86 3.16
N GLU A 50 8.99 -6.85 2.29
CA GLU A 50 9.50 -6.66 0.93
C GLU A 50 8.54 -5.85 0.06
N LEU A 51 7.23 -6.08 0.15
CA LEU A 51 6.22 -5.28 -0.54
C LEU A 51 6.30 -3.81 -0.12
N ILE A 52 6.42 -3.54 1.20
CA ILE A 52 6.57 -2.18 1.74
C ILE A 52 7.87 -1.55 1.24
N ARG A 53 8.98 -2.30 1.24
CA ARG A 53 10.27 -1.84 0.72
C ARG A 53 10.17 -1.41 -0.75
N LEU A 54 9.49 -2.18 -1.57
CA LEU A 54 9.26 -1.85 -2.99
C LEU A 54 8.33 -0.65 -3.14
N ALA A 55 7.21 -0.62 -2.41
CA ALA A 55 6.24 0.46 -2.46
C ALA A 55 6.86 1.81 -2.07
N ALA A 56 7.79 1.81 -1.10
CA ALA A 56 8.49 3.01 -0.67
C ALA A 56 9.54 3.55 -1.66
N ARG A 57 9.74 2.90 -2.83
CA ARG A 57 10.71 3.34 -3.85
C ARG A 57 10.11 4.26 -4.93
N VAL A 58 8.99 4.84 -4.65
CA VAL A 58 8.35 5.83 -5.54
C VAL A 58 9.11 7.16 -5.55
N PRO A 59 8.91 8.00 -6.57
CA PRO A 59 9.41 9.37 -6.55
C PRO A 59 8.93 10.12 -5.31
N ASP A 60 9.87 10.76 -4.62
CA ASP A 60 9.62 11.52 -3.39
C ASP A 60 10.53 12.75 -3.38
N HIS A 61 9.97 13.90 -3.76
CA HIS A 61 10.70 15.15 -3.81
C HIS A 61 11.13 15.56 -2.41
N GLY A 62 12.44 15.78 -2.24
CA GLY A 62 13.03 16.11 -0.95
C GLY A 62 13.21 14.93 0.01
N LYS A 63 12.89 13.70 -0.40
CA LYS A 63 13.01 12.48 0.44
C LYS A 63 12.29 12.62 1.78
N LEU A 64 11.07 13.15 1.76
CA LEU A 64 10.29 13.45 2.95
C LEU A 64 9.61 12.22 3.54
N ALA A 65 9.45 11.15 2.76
CA ALA A 65 8.68 9.95 3.09
C ALA A 65 7.31 10.31 3.73
N PRO A 66 6.43 11.02 2.99
CA PRO A 66 5.21 11.59 3.53
C PRO A 66 4.10 10.55 3.69
N TRP A 67 4.44 9.36 4.18
CA TRP A 67 3.52 8.25 4.39
C TRP A 67 3.89 7.43 5.64
N ARG A 68 2.91 6.70 6.12
CA ARG A 68 3.07 5.64 7.13
C ARG A 68 2.23 4.44 6.71
N PHE A 69 2.67 3.25 7.08
CA PHE A 69 1.94 2.01 6.85
C PHE A 69 1.33 1.51 8.17
N VAL A 70 0.08 1.05 8.09
CA VAL A 70 -0.57 0.30 9.17
C VAL A 70 -0.97 -1.05 8.62
N ILE A 71 -0.36 -2.10 9.16
CA ILE A 71 -0.65 -3.48 8.79
C ILE A 71 -1.80 -3.97 9.66
N LEU A 72 -2.87 -4.42 9.01
CA LEU A 72 -4.08 -4.90 9.65
C LEU A 72 -4.25 -6.39 9.31
N GLU A 73 -4.05 -7.26 10.29
CA GLU A 73 -4.17 -8.70 10.15
C GLU A 73 -4.72 -9.35 11.42
N GLY A 74 -5.17 -10.59 11.32
CA GLY A 74 -5.61 -11.39 12.45
C GLY A 74 -6.60 -10.71 13.38
N ALA A 75 -6.39 -10.85 14.69
CA ALA A 75 -7.24 -10.27 15.73
C ALA A 75 -7.24 -8.72 15.70
N GLY A 76 -6.10 -8.08 15.34
CA GLY A 76 -5.99 -6.64 15.23
C GLY A 76 -6.90 -6.07 14.14
N LYS A 77 -6.92 -6.70 12.97
CA LYS A 77 -7.82 -6.32 11.87
C LYS A 77 -9.28 -6.50 12.26
N SER A 78 -9.62 -7.60 12.93
CA SER A 78 -10.97 -7.89 13.38
C SER A 78 -11.45 -6.85 14.40
N ALA A 79 -10.64 -6.52 15.39
CA ALA A 79 -10.95 -5.51 16.40
C ALA A 79 -11.14 -4.11 15.78
N PHE A 80 -10.28 -3.76 14.81
CA PHE A 80 -10.40 -2.51 14.07
C PHE A 80 -11.70 -2.45 13.27
N ALA A 81 -12.05 -3.53 12.56
CA ALA A 81 -13.29 -3.60 11.79
C ALA A 81 -14.55 -3.47 12.68
N ILE A 82 -14.53 -4.08 13.88
CA ILE A 82 -15.63 -3.94 14.86
C ILE A 82 -15.78 -2.49 15.30
N LYS A 83 -14.70 -1.80 15.62
CA LYS A 83 -14.73 -0.38 16.01
C LYS A 83 -15.26 0.52 14.90
N LEU A 84 -14.86 0.27 13.65
CA LEU A 84 -15.37 1.01 12.50
C LEU A 84 -16.86 0.75 12.28
N GLU A 85 -17.31 -0.49 12.45
CA GLU A 85 -18.72 -0.83 12.34
C GLU A 85 -19.56 -0.12 13.39
N GLN A 86 -19.11 -0.09 14.63
CA GLN A 86 -19.78 0.65 15.69
C GLN A 86 -19.87 2.14 15.37
N LEU A 87 -18.75 2.74 14.98
CA LEU A 87 -18.70 4.15 14.59
C LEU A 87 -19.65 4.50 13.42
N ALA A 88 -19.78 3.60 12.44
CA ALA A 88 -20.69 3.77 11.33
C ALA A 88 -22.16 3.67 11.78
N LYS A 89 -22.47 2.73 12.68
CA LYS A 89 -23.81 2.59 13.29
C LYS A 89 -24.19 3.82 14.13
N ASP A 90 -23.26 4.35 14.93
CA ASP A 90 -23.49 5.55 15.75
C ASP A 90 -23.75 6.80 14.89
N ARG A 91 -23.40 6.76 13.62
CA ARG A 91 -23.65 7.82 12.62
C ARG A 91 -24.78 7.52 11.65
N ASP A 92 -25.54 6.44 11.88
CA ASP A 92 -26.58 5.95 10.97
C ASP A 92 -26.10 5.76 9.51
N ASP A 93 -24.80 5.44 9.32
CA ASP A 93 -24.21 5.25 7.99
C ASP A 93 -24.24 3.76 7.57
N ALA A 94 -25.42 3.32 7.13
CA ALA A 94 -25.61 1.96 6.62
C ALA A 94 -24.68 1.65 5.40
N ALA A 95 -24.37 2.64 4.60
CA ALA A 95 -23.50 2.46 3.43
C ALA A 95 -22.05 2.19 3.86
N ALA A 96 -21.56 2.87 4.91
CA ALA A 96 -20.26 2.57 5.49
C ALA A 96 -20.22 1.17 6.10
N VAL A 97 -21.26 0.75 6.84
CA VAL A 97 -21.37 -0.61 7.39
C VAL A 97 -21.25 -1.65 6.27
N ALA A 98 -22.01 -1.49 5.18
CA ALA A 98 -21.99 -2.41 4.05
C ALA A 98 -20.59 -2.49 3.37
N LYS A 99 -19.86 -1.38 3.30
CA LYS A 99 -18.52 -1.32 2.70
C LYS A 99 -17.45 -2.03 3.54
N LEU A 100 -17.67 -2.28 4.83
CA LEU A 100 -16.70 -2.96 5.70
C LEU A 100 -16.42 -4.40 5.28
N VAL A 101 -17.24 -5.01 4.45
CA VAL A 101 -16.94 -6.31 3.84
C VAL A 101 -15.59 -6.29 3.11
N LYS A 102 -15.23 -5.15 2.49
CA LYS A 102 -13.94 -4.97 1.79
C LYS A 102 -12.72 -4.98 2.72
N LEU A 103 -12.92 -4.64 4.00
CA LEU A 103 -11.87 -4.76 5.02
C LEU A 103 -11.91 -6.13 5.69
N LYS A 104 -13.11 -6.67 5.94
CA LYS A 104 -13.29 -7.92 6.68
C LYS A 104 -12.84 -9.15 5.88
N THR A 105 -13.14 -9.19 4.58
CA THR A 105 -12.91 -10.38 3.74
C THR A 105 -11.44 -10.68 3.46
N PRO A 106 -10.58 -9.74 3.01
CA PRO A 106 -9.17 -10.05 2.75
C PRO A 106 -8.47 -10.54 4.02
N PRO A 107 -7.52 -11.48 3.91
CA PRO A 107 -6.77 -11.95 5.08
C PRO A 107 -5.86 -10.87 5.67
N LEU A 108 -5.43 -9.91 4.85
CA LEU A 108 -4.56 -8.78 5.19
C LEU A 108 -5.10 -7.50 4.57
N ALA A 109 -4.91 -6.38 5.24
CA ALA A 109 -5.06 -5.05 4.67
C ALA A 109 -3.88 -4.16 5.11
N ILE A 110 -3.39 -3.33 4.22
CA ILE A 110 -2.36 -2.33 4.53
C ILE A 110 -2.96 -0.95 4.28
N ALA A 111 -3.08 -0.16 5.34
CA ALA A 111 -3.47 1.23 5.20
C ALA A 111 -2.22 2.10 4.97
N VAL A 112 -2.24 2.86 3.88
CA VAL A 112 -1.23 3.89 3.62
C VAL A 112 -1.78 5.21 4.12
N ILE A 113 -1.16 5.76 5.14
CA ILE A 113 -1.55 7.03 5.75
C ILE A 113 -0.70 8.13 5.13
N ALA A 114 -1.30 9.01 4.35
CA ALA A 114 -0.61 10.23 3.92
C ALA A 114 -0.29 11.09 5.13
N ALA A 115 0.97 11.47 5.28
CA ALA A 115 1.49 12.22 6.43
C ALA A 115 2.41 13.35 5.93
N PRO A 116 1.86 14.36 5.25
CA PRO A 116 2.64 15.47 4.74
C PRO A 116 3.45 16.15 5.85
N ARG A 117 4.64 16.61 5.51
CA ARG A 117 5.54 17.30 6.43
C ARG A 117 5.64 18.77 6.06
N ALA A 118 5.78 19.62 7.07
CA ALA A 118 6.11 21.03 6.85
C ALA A 118 7.50 21.12 6.19
N ALA A 119 7.54 21.52 4.92
CA ALA A 119 8.76 21.62 4.12
C ALA A 119 8.55 22.64 2.99
N ALA A 120 9.62 22.97 2.28
CA ALA A 120 9.53 23.78 1.06
C ALA A 120 8.79 23.07 -0.08
N ILE A 121 8.68 21.76 -0.01
CA ILE A 121 7.98 20.94 -1.01
C ILE A 121 6.47 21.05 -0.77
N PRO A 122 5.68 21.43 -1.78
CA PRO A 122 4.24 21.59 -1.66
C PRO A 122 3.52 20.30 -1.20
N GLU A 123 2.48 20.44 -0.41
CA GLU A 123 1.71 19.31 0.12
C GLU A 123 1.13 18.42 -0.99
N TRP A 124 0.67 19.00 -2.09
CA TRP A 124 0.12 18.23 -3.21
C TRP A 124 1.13 17.26 -3.84
N GLU A 125 2.42 17.65 -3.92
CA GLU A 125 3.47 16.73 -4.39
C GLU A 125 3.67 15.57 -3.41
N GLN A 126 3.63 15.84 -2.12
CA GLN A 126 3.73 14.83 -1.08
C GLN A 126 2.55 13.85 -1.11
N LEU A 127 1.33 14.34 -1.38
CA LEU A 127 0.14 13.51 -1.55
C LEU A 127 0.23 12.64 -2.81
N LEU A 128 0.78 13.16 -3.92
CA LEU A 128 1.02 12.37 -5.13
C LEU A 128 2.04 11.24 -4.87
N SER A 129 3.09 11.51 -4.10
CA SER A 129 4.05 10.47 -3.69
C SER A 129 3.39 9.38 -2.85
N ALA A 130 2.53 9.74 -1.89
CA ALA A 130 1.74 8.78 -1.11
C ALA A 130 0.76 7.99 -2.00
N GLY A 131 0.17 8.63 -3.01
CA GLY A 131 -0.67 7.95 -4.02
C GLY A 131 0.12 6.95 -4.86
N ALA A 132 1.35 7.29 -5.24
CA ALA A 132 2.24 6.39 -5.97
C ALA A 132 2.62 5.16 -5.12
N VAL A 133 2.83 5.32 -3.81
CA VAL A 133 3.00 4.20 -2.86
C VAL A 133 1.82 3.24 -2.92
N CYS A 134 0.58 3.76 -2.90
CA CYS A 134 -0.62 2.92 -3.01
C CYS A 134 -0.71 2.18 -4.35
N ALA A 135 -0.22 2.77 -5.43
CA ALA A 135 -0.25 2.14 -6.76
C ALA A 135 0.82 1.04 -6.92
N THR A 136 1.93 1.17 -6.18
CA THR A 136 3.04 0.22 -6.22
C THR A 136 2.83 -0.96 -5.27
N LEU A 137 2.13 -0.76 -4.14
CA LEU A 137 1.77 -1.78 -3.16
C LEU A 137 0.73 -2.75 -3.69
#